data_4c435d9447242bf746803941a6953dc7
#
_entry.id   4c435d9447242bf746803941a6953dc7
#
_cell.length_a   1.000
_cell.length_b   1.000
_cell.length_c   1.000
_cell.angle_alpha   90.00
_cell.angle_beta   90.00
_cell.angle_gamma   90.00
#
_symmetry.space_group_name_H-M   'P 1'
#
loop_
_entity.id
_entity.type
_entity.pdbx_description
1 polymer ?
#
loop_
_entity_poly.entity_id
_entity_poly.type
_entity_poly.pdbx_seq_one_letter_code
_entity_poly.pdbx_strand_id
1 'polypeptide(L)'
;MFKLAAGMVGLMLVTAMPVSAQATMFGPDPAACEGNGPAMLVRIDGLKKRAGILRVQSYGGDPSRYFDKGSYLRRIEFPVPAIGPVEVCVPVPANGTYAISVRHDVDSSGKAGMNDGGGMSGNPHMSLFDVMFKRKPSPGKVQVSVHGVTRVPVVMNYVQGGSFRPLAMASR
;
A
#
# COMPACT_ATOMS: atom_id res chain seq x y z
N MET A 1 -27.89 16.46 -71.03
CA MET A 1 -27.42 17.27 -69.88
C MET A 1 -27.40 16.37 -68.66
N PHE A 2 -26.28 15.74 -68.33
CA PHE A 2 -26.13 14.90 -67.17
C PHE A 2 -25.40 15.71 -66.09
N LYS A 3 -26.06 15.90 -64.91
CA LYS A 3 -25.43 16.51 -63.74
C LYS A 3 -24.88 15.39 -62.86
N LEU A 4 -23.55 15.30 -62.72
CA LEU A 4 -22.89 14.46 -61.72
C LEU A 4 -22.99 15.18 -60.36
N ALA A 5 -23.60 14.55 -59.38
CA ALA A 5 -23.53 14.94 -57.98
C ALA A 5 -22.35 14.23 -57.32
N ALA A 6 -21.34 14.99 -56.92
CA ALA A 6 -20.22 14.49 -56.13
C ALA A 6 -20.62 14.38 -54.65
N GLY A 7 -20.75 13.14 -54.15
CA GLY A 7 -20.96 12.86 -52.72
C GLY A 7 -19.66 12.96 -51.94
N MET A 8 -19.59 13.85 -50.98
CA MET A 8 -18.47 14.04 -50.06
C MET A 8 -18.62 13.10 -48.89
N VAL A 9 -17.83 12.01 -48.85
CA VAL A 9 -17.79 11.09 -47.71
C VAL A 9 -16.87 11.68 -46.64
N GLY A 10 -17.47 12.21 -45.60
CA GLY A 10 -16.71 12.72 -44.46
C GLY A 10 -16.19 11.54 -43.57
N LEU A 11 -14.88 11.38 -43.51
CA LEU A 11 -14.19 10.44 -42.66
C LEU A 11 -14.19 10.98 -41.20
N MET A 12 -15.05 10.43 -40.31
CA MET A 12 -15.01 10.75 -38.88
C MET A 12 -13.83 10.01 -38.21
N LEU A 13 -12.78 10.76 -37.88
CA LEU A 13 -11.71 10.22 -36.97
C LEU A 13 -12.27 10.14 -35.57
N VAL A 14 -12.49 8.91 -35.08
CA VAL A 14 -12.76 8.64 -33.68
C VAL A 14 -11.43 8.62 -32.94
N THR A 15 -11.13 9.70 -32.20
CA THR A 15 -9.97 9.75 -31.33
C THR A 15 -10.28 8.97 -30.04
N ALA A 16 -9.68 7.79 -29.89
CA ALA A 16 -9.73 7.03 -28.65
C ALA A 16 -8.93 7.78 -27.56
N MET A 17 -9.60 8.34 -26.57
CA MET A 17 -8.94 8.89 -25.39
C MET A 17 -8.40 7.76 -24.52
N PRO A 18 -7.14 7.84 -24.03
CA PRO A 18 -6.64 6.85 -23.10
C PRO A 18 -7.46 6.91 -21.81
N VAL A 19 -8.10 5.81 -21.46
CA VAL A 19 -8.75 5.62 -20.15
C VAL A 19 -7.62 5.50 -19.13
N SER A 20 -7.36 6.54 -18.35
CA SER A 20 -6.47 6.47 -17.20
C SER A 20 -7.10 5.52 -16.19
N ALA A 21 -6.47 4.36 -16.00
CA ALA A 21 -6.87 3.43 -14.94
C ALA A 21 -6.64 4.14 -13.58
N GLN A 22 -7.72 4.61 -12.99
CA GLN A 22 -7.67 5.19 -11.64
C GLN A 22 -7.29 4.07 -10.66
N ALA A 23 -6.26 4.31 -9.84
CA ALA A 23 -5.88 3.39 -8.79
C ALA A 23 -7.06 3.25 -7.80
N THR A 24 -7.57 2.04 -7.64
CA THR A 24 -8.62 1.77 -6.66
C THR A 24 -8.02 1.92 -5.26
N MET A 25 -8.54 2.85 -4.49
CA MET A 25 -8.13 3.08 -3.11
C MET A 25 -8.89 2.12 -2.19
N PHE A 26 -8.15 1.33 -1.42
CA PHE A 26 -8.72 0.34 -0.49
C PHE A 26 -8.92 0.93 0.91
N GLY A 27 -9.79 0.29 1.68
CA GLY A 27 -10.10 0.68 3.05
C GLY A 27 -11.46 1.37 3.20
N PRO A 28 -11.87 1.63 4.44
CA PRO A 28 -13.21 2.19 4.74
C PRO A 28 -13.34 3.69 4.47
N ASP A 29 -12.22 4.42 4.35
CA ASP A 29 -12.21 5.88 4.29
C ASP A 29 -11.43 6.45 3.09
N PRO A 30 -11.72 6.05 1.83
CA PRO A 30 -10.96 6.52 0.68
C PRO A 30 -11.04 8.04 0.49
N ALA A 31 -12.19 8.63 0.77
CA ALA A 31 -12.42 10.07 0.66
C ALA A 31 -11.51 10.92 1.57
N ALA A 32 -10.98 10.36 2.66
CA ALA A 32 -10.05 11.09 3.53
C ALA A 32 -8.72 11.41 2.84
N CYS A 33 -8.35 10.67 1.80
CA CYS A 33 -7.15 10.94 0.98
C CYS A 33 -7.45 11.78 -0.26
N GLU A 34 -8.70 12.11 -0.54
CA GLU A 34 -9.13 13.01 -1.61
C GLU A 34 -9.30 14.45 -1.10
N GLY A 35 -9.39 14.62 0.21
CA GLY A 35 -9.55 15.91 0.90
C GLY A 35 -8.23 16.54 1.33
N ASN A 36 -8.33 17.56 2.18
CA ASN A 36 -7.19 18.29 2.76
C ASN A 36 -6.88 17.87 4.20
N GLY A 37 -7.57 16.87 4.72
CA GLY A 37 -7.38 16.37 6.08
C GLY A 37 -6.08 15.58 6.24
N PRO A 38 -5.60 15.39 7.49
CA PRO A 38 -4.40 14.60 7.73
C PRO A 38 -4.70 13.12 7.51
N ALA A 39 -4.04 12.54 6.50
CA ALA A 39 -4.14 11.13 6.18
C ALA A 39 -2.85 10.59 5.57
N MET A 40 -2.62 9.29 5.70
CA MET A 40 -1.54 8.58 5.02
C MET A 40 -2.12 7.79 3.84
N LEU A 41 -1.67 8.11 2.63
CA LEU A 41 -1.90 7.28 1.45
C LEU A 41 -0.81 6.23 1.36
N VAL A 42 -1.10 5.06 1.90
CA VAL A 42 -0.14 3.95 1.98
C VAL A 42 -0.14 3.18 0.67
N ARG A 43 0.99 3.20 -0.04
CA ARG A 43 1.22 2.39 -1.23
C ARG A 43 2.01 1.15 -0.86
N ILE A 44 1.47 -0.03 -1.18
CA ILE A 44 2.05 -1.33 -0.85
C ILE A 44 2.59 -1.97 -2.12
N ASP A 45 3.91 -2.16 -2.17
CA ASP A 45 4.63 -2.75 -3.29
C ASP A 45 5.30 -4.08 -2.89
N GLY A 46 5.66 -4.90 -3.88
CA GLY A 46 6.44 -6.13 -3.67
C GLY A 46 5.63 -7.31 -3.10
N LEU A 47 4.34 -7.42 -3.42
CA LEU A 47 3.52 -8.56 -3.00
C LEU A 47 3.98 -9.87 -3.65
N LYS A 48 4.22 -10.91 -2.84
CA LYS A 48 4.63 -12.25 -3.28
C LYS A 48 3.55 -12.99 -4.08
N LYS A 49 2.28 -12.78 -3.68
CA LYS A 49 1.10 -13.35 -4.33
C LYS A 49 -0.04 -12.36 -4.31
N ARG A 50 -0.93 -12.45 -5.28
CA ARG A 50 -2.18 -11.71 -5.33
C ARG A 50 -3.33 -12.52 -4.72
N ALA A 51 -3.11 -12.97 -3.46
CA ALA A 51 -4.06 -13.76 -2.68
C ALA A 51 -3.86 -13.46 -1.20
N GLY A 52 -4.81 -13.87 -0.36
CA GLY A 52 -4.74 -13.66 1.08
C GLY A 52 -5.28 -12.32 1.53
N ILE A 53 -4.90 -11.91 2.72
CA ILE A 53 -5.38 -10.70 3.39
C ILE A 53 -4.22 -9.73 3.65
N LEU A 54 -4.42 -8.47 3.34
CA LEU A 54 -3.56 -7.38 3.79
C LEU A 54 -4.14 -6.75 5.06
N ARG A 55 -3.27 -6.57 6.04
CA ARG A 55 -3.57 -5.83 7.27
C ARG A 55 -2.65 -4.62 7.35
N VAL A 56 -3.23 -3.44 7.35
CA VAL A 56 -2.54 -2.17 7.53
C VAL A 56 -2.86 -1.61 8.89
N GLN A 57 -1.84 -1.23 9.67
CA GLN A 57 -2.01 -0.63 10.98
C GLN A 57 -1.21 0.67 11.08
N SER A 58 -1.84 1.71 11.64
CA SER A 58 -1.16 2.97 11.96
C SER A 58 -0.89 3.08 13.45
N TYR A 59 0.19 3.76 13.77
CA TYR A 59 0.65 4.03 15.13
C TYR A 59 0.98 5.51 15.27
N GLY A 60 0.71 6.06 16.46
CA GLY A 60 1.01 7.46 16.80
C GLY A 60 1.21 7.60 18.30
N GLY A 61 1.45 8.81 18.76
CA GLY A 61 1.73 9.08 20.17
C GLY A 61 3.14 8.65 20.58
N ASP A 62 3.27 7.87 21.65
CA ASP A 62 4.56 7.43 22.18
C ASP A 62 5.27 6.46 21.22
N PRO A 63 6.41 6.84 20.62
CA PRO A 63 7.13 6.01 19.66
C PRO A 63 7.67 4.69 20.24
N SER A 64 7.87 4.61 21.56
CA SER A 64 8.35 3.40 22.23
C SER A 64 7.31 2.27 22.13
N ARG A 65 6.03 2.64 21.96
CA ARG A 65 4.89 1.72 21.86
C ARG A 65 4.53 1.34 20.43
N TYR A 66 5.24 1.86 19.42
CA TYR A 66 5.00 1.45 18.03
C TYR A 66 5.16 -0.06 17.89
N PHE A 67 4.24 -0.65 17.14
CA PHE A 67 4.14 -2.10 16.85
C PHE A 67 3.83 -3.00 18.05
N ASP A 68 3.55 -2.45 19.23
CA ASP A 68 3.04 -3.25 20.35
C ASP A 68 1.62 -3.73 20.06
N LYS A 69 1.29 -4.89 20.63
CA LYS A 69 -0.05 -5.47 20.51
C LYS A 69 -1.08 -4.50 21.12
N GLY A 70 -2.06 -4.11 20.29
CA GLY A 70 -3.15 -3.23 20.72
C GLY A 70 -2.81 -1.72 20.75
N SER A 71 -1.58 -1.30 20.43
CA SER A 71 -1.19 0.11 20.41
C SER A 71 -1.46 0.82 19.08
N TYR A 72 -2.08 0.14 18.10
CA TYR A 72 -2.45 0.76 16.85
C TYR A 72 -3.60 1.75 17.04
N LEU A 73 -3.55 2.86 16.29
CA LEU A 73 -4.66 3.82 16.20
C LEU A 73 -5.76 3.29 15.28
N ARG A 74 -5.37 2.69 14.16
CA ARG A 74 -6.28 2.14 13.17
C ARG A 74 -5.75 0.83 12.62
N ARG A 75 -6.68 -0.10 12.34
CA ARG A 75 -6.41 -1.36 11.65
C ARG A 75 -7.39 -1.49 10.49
N ILE A 76 -6.88 -1.73 9.30
CA ILE A 76 -7.63 -1.95 8.08
C ILE A 76 -7.22 -3.33 7.53
N GLU A 77 -8.19 -4.19 7.27
CA GLU A 77 -7.99 -5.51 6.68
C GLU A 77 -8.83 -5.66 5.43
N PHE A 78 -8.23 -6.16 4.36
CA PHE A 78 -8.93 -6.38 3.10
C PHE A 78 -8.24 -7.48 2.28
N PRO A 79 -8.98 -8.18 1.39
CA PRO A 79 -8.41 -9.14 0.47
C PRO A 79 -7.41 -8.48 -0.47
N VAL A 80 -6.31 -9.19 -0.78
CA VAL A 80 -5.35 -8.70 -1.78
C VAL A 80 -6.04 -8.59 -3.14
N PRO A 81 -6.02 -7.42 -3.81
CA PRO A 81 -6.63 -7.28 -5.13
C PRO A 81 -5.88 -8.09 -6.17
N ALA A 82 -6.60 -8.72 -7.10
CA ALA A 82 -6.04 -9.59 -8.13
C ALA A 82 -5.04 -8.87 -9.04
N ILE A 83 -5.29 -7.60 -9.35
CA ILE A 83 -4.49 -6.77 -10.26
C ILE A 83 -4.35 -5.34 -9.73
N GLY A 84 -3.46 -4.57 -10.34
CA GLY A 84 -3.30 -3.13 -10.10
C GLY A 84 -2.47 -2.78 -8.86
N PRO A 85 -2.24 -1.49 -8.66
CA PRO A 85 -1.57 -0.98 -7.47
C PRO A 85 -2.42 -1.19 -6.21
N VAL A 86 -1.77 -1.31 -5.06
CA VAL A 86 -2.46 -1.41 -3.77
C VAL A 86 -2.21 -0.12 -3.01
N GLU A 87 -3.24 0.70 -2.92
CA GLU A 87 -3.20 1.95 -2.17
C GLU A 87 -4.31 1.96 -1.11
N VAL A 88 -3.96 2.35 0.11
CA VAL A 88 -4.87 2.35 1.27
C VAL A 88 -4.85 3.72 1.91
N CYS A 89 -6.03 4.32 2.07
CA CYS A 89 -6.17 5.54 2.82
C CYS A 89 -6.28 5.25 4.32
N VAL A 90 -5.39 5.85 5.11
CA VAL A 90 -5.36 5.73 6.57
C VAL A 90 -5.45 7.12 7.18
N PRO A 91 -6.65 7.61 7.52
CA PRO A 91 -6.81 8.88 8.19
C PRO A 91 -6.15 8.84 9.58
N VAL A 92 -5.61 9.98 9.98
CA VAL A 92 -5.00 10.21 11.31
C VAL A 92 -5.68 11.38 12.01
N PRO A 93 -5.62 11.46 13.37
CA PRO A 93 -6.36 12.46 14.13
C PRO A 93 -5.92 13.92 13.86
N ALA A 94 -4.63 14.13 13.59
CA ALA A 94 -4.04 15.46 13.39
C ALA A 94 -2.75 15.34 12.55
N ASN A 95 -2.23 16.47 12.08
CA ASN A 95 -0.86 16.53 11.58
C ASN A 95 0.10 16.11 12.68
N GLY A 96 1.14 15.34 12.36
CA GLY A 96 2.05 14.83 13.37
C GLY A 96 2.90 13.66 12.86
N THR A 97 3.50 12.94 13.81
CA THR A 97 4.41 11.84 13.49
C THR A 97 3.74 10.49 13.75
N TYR A 98 3.78 9.63 12.76
CA TYR A 98 3.12 8.32 12.75
C TYR A 98 4.05 7.25 12.20
N ALA A 99 3.62 5.99 12.35
CA ALA A 99 4.24 4.86 11.67
C ALA A 99 3.17 3.93 11.09
N ILE A 100 3.54 3.18 10.06
CA ILE A 100 2.70 2.17 9.43
C ILE A 100 3.37 0.80 9.56
N SER A 101 2.57 -0.23 9.83
CA SER A 101 2.95 -1.61 9.53
C SER A 101 1.95 -2.24 8.57
N VAL A 102 2.46 -3.09 7.70
CA VAL A 102 1.67 -3.90 6.78
C VAL A 102 2.02 -5.36 7.00
N ARG A 103 1.01 -6.22 7.14
CA ARG A 103 1.16 -7.67 7.12
C ARG A 103 0.40 -8.23 5.92
N HIS A 104 1.04 -9.13 5.19
CA HIS A 104 0.42 -9.93 4.16
C HIS A 104 0.25 -11.37 4.67
N ASP A 105 -0.95 -11.73 5.05
CA ASP A 105 -1.38 -13.07 5.45
C ASP A 105 -1.74 -13.84 4.17
N VAL A 106 -0.77 -14.57 3.63
CA VAL A 106 -0.85 -15.15 2.27
C VAL A 106 -1.88 -16.27 2.17
N ASP A 107 -2.08 -17.01 3.25
CA ASP A 107 -2.99 -18.16 3.35
C ASP A 107 -4.30 -17.85 4.09
N SER A 108 -4.48 -16.59 4.51
CA SER A 108 -5.65 -16.13 5.29
C SER A 108 -5.86 -16.90 6.59
N SER A 109 -4.79 -17.42 7.19
CA SER A 109 -4.85 -18.21 8.43
C SER A 109 -5.13 -17.37 9.68
N GLY A 110 -4.97 -16.07 9.61
CA GLY A 110 -5.05 -15.14 10.74
C GLY A 110 -3.82 -15.19 11.66
N LYS A 111 -2.91 -16.15 11.45
CA LYS A 111 -1.69 -16.36 12.25
C LYS A 111 -0.45 -15.94 11.43
N ALA A 112 0.62 -15.53 12.10
CA ALA A 112 1.87 -15.26 11.45
C ALA A 112 2.55 -16.59 11.03
N GLY A 113 2.85 -16.72 9.74
CA GLY A 113 3.50 -17.87 9.13
C GLY A 113 4.79 -17.52 8.39
N MET A 114 5.61 -18.52 8.08
CA MET A 114 6.87 -18.32 7.33
C MET A 114 6.64 -17.87 5.88
N ASN A 115 5.44 -18.08 5.34
CA ASN A 115 5.06 -17.63 4.00
C ASN A 115 4.51 -16.21 3.98
N ASP A 116 4.18 -15.66 5.16
CA ASP A 116 3.63 -14.32 5.29
C ASP A 116 4.69 -13.25 5.01
N GLY A 117 4.20 -12.07 4.67
CA GLY A 117 5.03 -10.91 4.44
C GLY A 117 4.82 -9.83 5.48
N GLY A 118 5.83 -9.00 5.64
CA GLY A 118 5.78 -7.82 6.48
C GLY A 118 6.45 -6.62 5.84
N GLY A 119 5.91 -5.44 6.10
CA GLY A 119 6.48 -4.16 5.67
C GLY A 119 6.19 -3.07 6.70
N MET A 120 6.98 -2.02 6.69
CA MET A 120 6.81 -0.87 7.59
C MET A 120 7.13 0.41 6.84
N SER A 121 6.55 1.53 7.29
CA SER A 121 6.96 2.85 6.82
C SER A 121 8.47 3.04 7.02
N GLY A 122 9.10 3.85 6.14
CA GLY A 122 10.55 4.00 6.14
C GLY A 122 11.34 2.80 5.62
N ASN A 123 10.69 1.67 5.37
CA ASN A 123 11.30 0.43 4.83
C ASN A 123 12.59 0.03 5.55
N PRO A 124 12.59 -0.09 6.90
CA PRO A 124 13.80 -0.45 7.63
C PRO A 124 14.28 -1.84 7.24
N HIS A 125 15.59 -2.01 7.16
CA HIS A 125 16.16 -3.35 7.02
C HIS A 125 15.94 -4.13 8.32
N MET A 126 15.28 -5.29 8.20
CA MET A 126 15.04 -6.23 9.30
C MET A 126 15.71 -7.56 8.96
N SER A 127 16.45 -8.12 9.90
CA SER A 127 16.99 -9.46 9.75
C SER A 127 15.92 -10.52 10.06
N LEU A 128 16.15 -11.76 9.63
CA LEU A 128 15.27 -12.87 10.00
C LEU A 128 15.19 -13.05 11.53
N PHE A 129 16.31 -12.82 12.23
CA PHE A 129 16.35 -12.87 13.69
C PHE A 129 15.45 -11.80 14.34
N ASP A 130 15.44 -10.57 13.80
CA ASP A 130 14.57 -9.52 14.32
C ASP A 130 13.09 -9.91 14.20
N VAL A 131 12.72 -10.52 13.07
CA VAL A 131 11.35 -11.01 12.83
C VAL A 131 11.01 -12.17 13.78
N MET A 132 11.88 -13.17 13.92
CA MET A 132 11.67 -14.32 14.78
C MET A 132 11.55 -13.94 16.26
N PHE A 133 12.40 -13.02 16.74
CA PHE A 133 12.39 -12.54 18.11
C PHE A 133 11.51 -11.31 18.33
N LYS A 134 10.70 -10.95 17.33
CA LYS A 134 9.77 -9.79 17.37
C LYS A 134 10.46 -8.49 17.80
N ARG A 135 11.71 -8.31 17.40
CA ARG A 135 12.45 -7.08 17.65
C ARG A 135 11.85 -5.96 16.81
N LYS A 136 11.66 -4.81 17.43
CA LYS A 136 11.12 -3.62 16.76
C LYS A 136 12.28 -2.81 16.16
N PRO A 137 12.10 -2.21 14.97
CA PRO A 137 13.06 -1.21 14.49
C PRO A 137 13.04 0.02 15.39
N SER A 138 14.13 0.78 15.41
CA SER A 138 14.13 2.05 16.14
C SER A 138 13.07 3.01 15.55
N PRO A 139 12.36 3.78 16.38
CA PRO A 139 11.28 4.65 15.94
C PRO A 139 11.65 5.59 14.79
N GLY A 140 12.82 6.22 14.85
CA GLY A 140 13.28 7.13 13.80
C GLY A 140 13.43 6.52 12.40
N LYS A 141 13.50 5.18 12.29
CA LYS A 141 13.57 4.49 10.99
C LYS A 141 12.20 4.24 10.37
N VAL A 142 11.13 4.39 11.13
CA VAL A 142 9.76 4.06 10.69
C VAL A 142 8.81 5.24 10.74
N GLN A 143 9.20 6.32 11.40
CA GLN A 143 8.40 7.52 11.54
C GLN A 143 8.20 8.25 10.23
N VAL A 144 6.97 8.73 10.02
CA VAL A 144 6.54 9.56 8.90
C VAL A 144 5.89 10.81 9.46
N SER A 145 6.37 11.97 9.03
CA SER A 145 5.71 13.25 9.33
C SER A 145 4.52 13.43 8.39
N VAL A 146 3.33 13.52 8.95
CA VAL A 146 2.08 13.69 8.21
C VAL A 146 1.64 15.15 8.26
N HIS A 147 1.51 15.75 7.08
CA HIS A 147 0.95 17.09 6.86
C HIS A 147 -0.05 16.99 5.70
N GLY A 148 -1.35 17.15 6.00
CA GLY A 148 -2.39 16.86 5.03
C GLY A 148 -2.31 15.40 4.55
N VAL A 149 -2.58 15.16 3.26
CA VAL A 149 -2.44 13.82 2.68
C VAL A 149 -0.97 13.53 2.35
N THR A 150 -0.38 12.59 3.08
CA THR A 150 1.03 12.22 2.95
C THR A 150 1.18 10.82 2.35
N ARG A 151 1.96 10.67 1.26
CA ARG A 151 2.24 9.38 0.63
C ARG A 151 3.26 8.59 1.44
N VAL A 152 2.95 7.33 1.72
CA VAL A 152 3.79 6.42 2.51
C VAL A 152 4.05 5.14 1.72
N PRO A 153 5.21 5.02 1.04
CA PRO A 153 5.57 3.78 0.36
C PRO A 153 5.99 2.71 1.37
N VAL A 154 5.45 1.50 1.22
CA VAL A 154 5.79 0.33 2.00
C VAL A 154 6.12 -0.83 1.07
N VAL A 155 7.35 -1.35 1.18
CA VAL A 155 7.81 -2.50 0.42
C VAL A 155 7.67 -3.76 1.27
N MET A 156 7.01 -4.78 0.73
CA MET A 156 6.80 -6.04 1.41
C MET A 156 8.06 -6.90 1.40
N ASN A 157 8.40 -7.45 2.55
CA ASN A 157 9.50 -8.38 2.75
C ASN A 157 8.94 -9.76 3.09
N TYR A 158 9.66 -10.81 2.66
CA TYR A 158 9.30 -12.22 2.91
C TYR A 158 10.55 -13.01 3.27
N VAL A 159 10.36 -14.13 3.97
CA VAL A 159 11.44 -15.07 4.22
C VAL A 159 11.83 -15.76 2.91
N GLN A 160 13.10 -15.63 2.52
CA GLN A 160 13.67 -16.19 1.30
C GLN A 160 15.12 -16.64 1.57
N GLY A 161 15.40 -17.96 1.46
CA GLY A 161 16.76 -18.50 1.60
C GLY A 161 17.41 -18.11 2.94
N GLY A 162 16.66 -18.11 4.06
CA GLY A 162 17.16 -17.74 5.37
C GLY A 162 17.32 -16.24 5.63
N SER A 163 16.80 -15.40 4.73
CA SER A 163 16.81 -13.94 4.88
C SER A 163 15.39 -13.38 4.83
N PHE A 164 15.15 -12.28 5.53
CA PHE A 164 13.91 -11.52 5.41
C PHE A 164 14.18 -10.28 4.56
N ARG A 165 13.65 -10.27 3.33
CA ARG A 165 13.98 -9.25 2.34
C ARG A 165 12.87 -9.05 1.30
N PRO A 166 12.89 -7.92 0.56
CA PRO A 166 12.00 -7.73 -0.59
C PRO A 166 12.23 -8.81 -1.65
N LEU A 167 11.18 -9.10 -2.41
CA LEU A 167 11.32 -9.90 -3.63
C LEU A 167 12.20 -9.14 -4.62
N ALA A 168 13.08 -9.85 -5.32
CA ALA A 168 13.76 -9.27 -6.47
C ALA A 168 12.68 -8.81 -7.48
N MET A 169 12.66 -7.53 -7.79
CA MET A 169 11.79 -7.04 -8.84
C MET A 169 12.29 -7.66 -10.15
N ALA A 170 11.40 -8.38 -10.85
CA ALA A 170 11.72 -8.80 -12.19
C ALA A 170 12.04 -7.56 -13.00
N SER A 171 13.27 -7.47 -13.52
CA SER A 171 13.64 -6.42 -14.47
C SER A 171 12.70 -6.52 -15.67
N ARG A 172 11.89 -5.49 -15.86
CA ARG A 172 11.07 -5.32 -17.06
C ARG A 172 11.90 -4.80 -18.20
#